data_1d66d6147741645a29cea4f2fd3d5cb7
#
_entry.id   1d66d6147741645a29cea4f2fd3d5cb7
#
_cell.length_a   1.000
_cell.length_b   1.000
_cell.length_c   1.000
_cell.angle_alpha   90.00
_cell.angle_beta   90.00
_cell.angle_gamma   90.00
#
_symmetry.space_group_name_H-M   'P 1'
#
loop_
_entity.id
_entity.type
_entity.pdbx_description
1 polymer ?
#
loop_
_entity_poly.entity_id
_entity_poly.type
_entity_poly.pdbx_seq_one_letter_code
_entity_poly.pdbx_strand_id
1 'polypeptide(L)'
;EEFFYQLKGDMVLKVVEDGELKDVPINEGNILLIPPHCPHSPQRADPESIGMVVERVRPKGVMDAFEWYCENCSTRVWRKEVRVDNIVEDLPPVFEEYYGTVANGECAKCGHPHPQKITAS
;
A
#
# COMPACT_ATOMS: atom_id res chain seq x y z
N GLU A 1 4.11 7.31 -10.72
CA GLU A 1 3.02 8.29 -10.66
C GLU A 1 1.67 7.59 -10.75
N GLU A 2 0.75 7.96 -9.86
CA GLU A 2 -0.62 7.48 -9.90
C GLU A 2 -1.59 8.63 -9.67
N PHE A 3 -2.66 8.66 -10.44
CA PHE A 3 -3.76 9.61 -10.30
C PHE A 3 -4.97 8.89 -9.71
N PHE A 4 -5.48 9.40 -8.59
CA PHE A 4 -6.65 8.86 -7.90
C PHE A 4 -7.83 9.82 -8.05
N TYR A 5 -9.00 9.27 -8.38
CA TYR A 5 -10.27 9.98 -8.36
C TYR A 5 -11.28 9.14 -7.58
N GLN A 6 -11.77 9.68 -6.45
CA GLN A 6 -12.73 8.97 -5.61
C GLN A 6 -14.15 9.28 -6.08
N LEU A 7 -14.76 8.30 -6.73
CA LEU A 7 -16.07 8.44 -7.35
C LEU A 7 -17.22 8.31 -6.36
N LYS A 8 -17.11 7.41 -5.40
CA LYS A 8 -18.15 7.11 -4.40
C LYS A 8 -17.52 6.74 -3.08
N GLY A 9 -18.05 7.30 -1.99
CA GLY A 9 -17.55 7.04 -0.65
C GLY A 9 -16.19 7.63 -0.40
N ASP A 10 -15.64 7.37 0.77
CA ASP A 10 -14.36 7.88 1.21
C ASP A 10 -13.34 6.76 1.32
N MET A 11 -12.07 7.09 1.16
CA MET A 11 -10.96 6.18 1.40
C MET A 11 -9.80 6.88 2.09
N VAL A 12 -8.88 6.12 2.61
CA VAL A 12 -7.62 6.63 3.15
C VAL A 12 -6.47 6.03 2.35
N LEU A 13 -5.57 6.88 1.88
CA LEU A 13 -4.33 6.44 1.26
C LEU A 13 -3.22 6.55 2.29
N LYS A 14 -2.62 5.42 2.66
CA LYS A 14 -1.41 5.44 3.49
C LYS A 14 -0.23 5.73 2.59
N VAL A 15 0.59 6.70 2.98
CA VAL A 15 1.79 7.08 2.23
C VAL A 15 2.99 7.13 3.16
N VAL A 16 4.17 6.93 2.58
CA VAL A 16 5.43 7.18 3.30
C VAL A 16 6.07 8.40 2.67
N GLU A 17 6.17 9.46 3.47
CA GLU A 17 6.76 10.74 3.06
C GLU A 17 7.79 11.16 4.08
N ASP A 18 9.00 11.48 3.62
CA ASP A 18 10.13 11.85 4.49
C ASP A 18 10.41 10.82 5.60
N GLY A 19 10.25 9.53 5.27
CA GLY A 19 10.46 8.43 6.21
C GLY A 19 9.36 8.24 7.24
N GLU A 20 8.24 8.96 7.11
CA GLU A 20 7.10 8.86 8.02
C GLU A 20 5.87 8.30 7.32
N LEU A 21 5.19 7.39 8.01
CA LEU A 21 3.91 6.83 7.56
C LEU A 21 2.79 7.83 7.89
N LYS A 22 2.06 8.25 6.86
CA LYS A 22 0.98 9.25 6.97
C LYS A 22 -0.30 8.74 6.33
N ASP A 23 -1.43 9.15 6.88
CA ASP A 23 -2.74 8.88 6.32
C ASP A 23 -3.24 10.12 5.55
N VAL A 24 -3.57 9.91 4.27
CA VAL A 24 -4.14 10.95 3.43
C VAL A 24 -5.59 10.58 3.11
N PRO A 25 -6.57 11.26 3.69
CA PRO A 25 -7.97 10.98 3.34
C PRO A 25 -8.27 11.47 1.94
N ILE A 26 -8.95 10.63 1.16
CA ILE A 26 -9.45 10.98 -0.16
C ILE A 26 -10.97 10.79 -0.10
N ASN A 27 -11.68 11.89 0.01
CA ASN A 27 -13.13 11.87 0.14
C ASN A 27 -13.81 11.83 -1.22
N GLU A 28 -15.09 11.46 -1.22
CA GLU A 28 -15.88 11.43 -2.44
C GLU A 28 -15.75 12.74 -3.23
N GLY A 29 -15.46 12.63 -4.52
CA GLY A 29 -15.22 13.76 -5.40
C GLY A 29 -13.81 14.32 -5.42
N ASN A 30 -12.94 13.85 -4.52
CA ASN A 30 -11.55 14.32 -4.45
C ASN A 30 -10.66 13.63 -5.47
N ILE A 31 -9.60 14.35 -5.87
CA ILE A 31 -8.53 13.82 -6.71
C ILE A 31 -7.21 13.95 -5.96
N LEU A 32 -6.27 13.06 -6.27
CA LEU A 32 -4.92 13.08 -5.70
C LEU A 32 -3.93 12.53 -6.71
N LEU A 33 -2.83 13.25 -6.91
CA LEU A 33 -1.71 12.79 -7.72
C LEU A 33 -0.56 12.38 -6.80
N ILE A 34 -0.13 11.12 -6.91
CA ILE A 34 1.02 10.61 -6.18
C ILE A 34 2.25 10.67 -7.09
N PRO A 35 3.34 11.33 -6.66
CA PRO A 35 4.57 11.37 -7.43
C PRO A 35 5.24 10.00 -7.48
N PRO A 36 6.18 9.78 -8.44
CA PRO A 36 6.93 8.54 -8.49
C PRO A 36 7.75 8.33 -7.22
N HIS A 37 8.03 7.07 -6.90
CA HIS A 37 8.86 6.65 -5.76
C HIS A 37 8.27 7.02 -4.38
N CYS A 38 6.96 7.25 -4.29
CA CYS A 38 6.26 7.43 -3.03
C CYS A 38 5.53 6.12 -2.69
N PRO A 39 5.98 5.36 -1.68
CA PRO A 39 5.25 4.17 -1.23
C PRO A 39 3.86 4.55 -0.75
N HIS A 40 2.86 3.79 -1.18
CA HIS A 40 1.47 4.09 -0.84
C HIS A 40 0.63 2.82 -0.83
N SER A 41 -0.46 2.85 -0.05
CA SER A 41 -1.39 1.74 0.06
C SER A 41 -2.82 2.26 0.25
N PRO A 42 -3.72 2.00 -0.70
CA PRO A 42 -5.12 2.35 -0.55
C PRO A 42 -5.78 1.52 0.54
N GLN A 43 -6.52 2.19 1.43
CA GLN A 43 -7.29 1.56 2.49
C GLN A 43 -8.76 1.88 2.26
N ARG A 44 -9.55 0.87 1.93
CA ARG A 44 -10.97 1.00 1.64
C ARG A 44 -11.80 0.26 2.68
N ALA A 45 -12.07 0.96 3.79
CA ALA A 45 -12.88 0.42 4.87
C ALA A 45 -14.35 0.26 4.45
N ASP A 46 -14.83 1.15 3.57
CA ASP A 46 -16.17 1.07 3.00
C ASP A 46 -16.15 0.14 1.78
N PRO A 47 -16.81 -1.04 1.84
CA PRO A 47 -16.84 -1.98 0.72
C PRO A 47 -17.58 -1.45 -0.50
N GLU A 48 -18.40 -0.41 -0.34
CA GLU A 48 -19.13 0.22 -1.45
C GLU A 48 -18.37 1.38 -2.08
N SER A 49 -17.20 1.74 -1.55
CA SER A 49 -16.39 2.82 -2.12
C SER A 49 -15.91 2.47 -3.53
N ILE A 50 -15.93 3.46 -4.41
CA ILE A 50 -15.48 3.31 -5.79
C ILE A 50 -14.44 4.38 -6.08
N GLY A 51 -13.27 3.95 -6.52
CA GLY A 51 -12.21 4.85 -6.93
C GLY A 51 -11.67 4.47 -8.29
N MET A 52 -11.22 5.47 -9.04
CA MET A 52 -10.52 5.29 -10.30
C MET A 52 -9.05 5.60 -10.09
N VAL A 53 -8.18 4.75 -10.60
CA VAL A 53 -6.73 4.95 -10.57
C VAL A 53 -6.21 4.92 -12.00
N VAL A 54 -5.46 5.94 -12.35
CA VAL A 54 -4.76 6.02 -13.64
C VAL A 54 -3.27 5.99 -13.38
N GLU A 55 -2.57 5.04 -13.97
CA GLU A 55 -1.14 4.89 -13.83
C GLU A 55 -0.48 4.58 -15.17
N ARG A 56 0.81 4.83 -15.28
CA ARG A 56 1.54 4.51 -16.49
C ARG A 56 1.74 3.01 -16.65
N VAL A 57 1.76 2.56 -17.89
CA VAL A 57 2.15 1.18 -18.21
C VAL A 57 3.59 0.95 -17.77
N ARG A 58 3.83 -0.15 -17.09
CA ARG A 58 5.18 -0.52 -16.63
C ARG A 58 6.08 -0.85 -17.82
N PRO A 59 7.26 -0.22 -17.95
CA PRO A 59 8.24 -0.63 -18.95
C PRO A 59 8.73 -2.06 -18.69
N LYS A 60 9.12 -2.75 -19.75
CA LYS A 60 9.71 -4.09 -19.63
C LYS A 60 10.96 -4.05 -18.74
N GLY A 61 11.09 -5.03 -17.86
CA GLY A 61 12.26 -5.17 -17.00
C GLY A 61 12.23 -4.33 -15.73
N VAL A 62 11.21 -3.52 -15.53
CA VAL A 62 11.05 -2.75 -14.29
C VAL A 62 10.44 -3.64 -13.22
N MET A 63 11.06 -3.63 -12.02
CA MET A 63 10.56 -4.34 -10.85
C MET A 63 9.69 -3.42 -10.01
N ASP A 64 8.59 -3.95 -9.50
CA ASP A 64 7.81 -3.28 -8.48
C ASP A 64 8.31 -3.69 -7.10
N ALA A 65 8.24 -2.76 -6.15
CA ALA A 65 8.60 -3.04 -4.78
C ALA A 65 7.36 -2.97 -3.88
N PHE A 66 7.25 -3.96 -3.00
CA PHE A 66 6.22 -4.01 -1.97
C PHE A 66 6.88 -3.83 -0.62
N GLU A 67 6.38 -2.88 0.16
CA GLU A 67 6.96 -2.51 1.43
C GLU A 67 5.92 -2.45 2.52
N TRP A 68 6.29 -2.89 3.73
CA TRP A 68 5.50 -2.72 4.93
C TRP A 68 6.28 -1.90 5.94
N TYR A 69 5.57 -1.06 6.66
CA TYR A 69 6.15 -0.14 7.64
C TYR A 69 5.51 -0.32 9.00
N CYS A 70 6.29 -0.16 10.06
CA CYS A 70 5.77 -0.19 11.41
C CYS A 70 4.77 0.95 11.62
N GLU A 71 3.57 0.61 12.08
CA GLU A 71 2.50 1.58 12.30
C GLU A 71 2.79 2.51 13.49
N ASN A 72 3.72 2.13 14.37
CA ASN A 72 4.09 2.92 15.53
C ASN A 72 5.27 3.86 15.28
N CYS A 73 6.35 3.37 14.68
CA CYS A 73 7.57 4.15 14.50
C CYS A 73 7.97 4.43 13.05
N SER A 74 7.19 3.98 12.09
CA SER A 74 7.41 4.14 10.65
C SER A 74 8.68 3.46 10.09
N THR A 75 9.34 2.61 10.86
CA THR A 75 10.49 1.84 10.38
C THR A 75 10.02 0.84 9.32
N ARG A 76 10.76 0.74 8.21
CA ARG A 76 10.46 -0.27 7.20
C ARG A 76 10.68 -1.67 7.77
N VAL A 77 9.60 -2.47 7.79
CA VAL A 77 9.58 -3.83 8.32
C VAL A 77 10.07 -4.84 7.30
N TRP A 78 9.65 -4.69 6.05
CA TRP A 78 9.94 -5.67 5.01
C TRP A 78 9.80 -5.04 3.63
N ARG A 79 10.62 -5.53 2.70
CA ARG A 79 10.58 -5.09 1.30
C ARG A 79 10.80 -6.29 0.39
N LYS A 80 9.99 -6.38 -0.65
CA LYS A 80 10.19 -7.38 -1.70
C LYS A 80 10.04 -6.74 -3.07
N GLU A 81 11.01 -6.97 -3.92
CA GLU A 81 10.95 -6.59 -5.32
C GLU A 81 10.48 -7.78 -6.15
N VAL A 82 9.50 -7.55 -7.01
CA VAL A 82 8.98 -8.57 -7.91
C VAL A 82 8.66 -7.94 -9.26
N ARG A 83 8.77 -8.75 -10.30
CA ARG A 83 8.28 -8.37 -11.62
C ARG A 83 6.79 -8.66 -11.69
N VAL A 84 5.98 -7.63 -11.95
CA VAL A 84 4.54 -7.77 -12.07
C VAL A 84 4.15 -7.72 -13.55
N ASP A 85 3.81 -8.88 -14.09
CA ASP A 85 3.27 -9.01 -15.45
C ASP A 85 1.75 -9.12 -15.43
N ASN A 86 1.21 -9.78 -14.39
CA ASN A 86 -0.21 -9.98 -14.19
C ASN A 86 -0.54 -9.77 -12.71
N ILE A 87 -1.29 -8.72 -12.40
CA ILE A 87 -1.62 -8.38 -11.01
C ILE A 87 -2.44 -9.45 -10.29
N VAL A 88 -3.26 -10.20 -11.00
CA VAL A 88 -4.09 -11.26 -10.41
C VAL A 88 -3.25 -12.45 -9.97
N GLU A 89 -2.19 -12.77 -10.71
CA GLU A 89 -1.33 -13.92 -10.44
C GLU A 89 -0.09 -13.57 -9.61
N ASP A 90 0.49 -12.39 -9.83
CA ASP A 90 1.80 -12.05 -9.27
C ASP A 90 1.73 -11.36 -7.89
N LEU A 91 0.63 -10.67 -7.57
CA LEU A 91 0.48 -10.02 -6.27
C LEU A 91 0.16 -10.97 -5.11
N PRO A 92 -0.76 -11.94 -5.22
CA PRO A 92 -1.10 -12.81 -4.10
C PRO A 92 0.09 -13.51 -3.45
N PRO A 93 1.08 -14.06 -4.18
CA PRO A 93 2.24 -14.69 -3.55
C PRO A 93 3.05 -13.77 -2.65
N VAL A 94 3.15 -12.48 -2.99
CA VAL A 94 3.86 -11.48 -2.18
C VAL A 94 3.15 -11.27 -0.84
N PHE A 95 1.83 -11.11 -0.87
CA PHE A 95 1.03 -10.93 0.33
C PHE A 95 1.00 -12.19 1.19
N GLU A 96 0.92 -13.36 0.58
CA GLU A 96 0.97 -14.64 1.29
C GLU A 96 2.30 -14.83 2.02
N GLU A 97 3.41 -14.47 1.40
CA GLU A 97 4.72 -14.54 2.03
C GLU A 97 4.80 -13.60 3.24
N TYR A 98 4.36 -12.37 3.11
CA TYR A 98 4.36 -11.41 4.21
C TYR A 98 3.46 -11.87 5.35
N TYR A 99 2.20 -12.15 5.08
CA TYR A 99 1.23 -12.50 6.13
C TYR A 99 1.45 -13.89 6.72
N GLY A 100 2.09 -14.78 5.98
CA GLY A 100 2.40 -16.13 6.45
C GLY A 100 3.62 -16.23 7.35
N THR A 101 4.56 -15.27 7.22
CA THR A 101 5.84 -15.33 7.95
C THR A 101 6.17 -14.04 8.69
N VAL A 102 6.29 -12.94 7.96
CA VAL A 102 6.78 -11.66 8.51
C VAL A 102 5.79 -11.03 9.48
N ALA A 103 4.50 -11.11 9.19
CA ALA A 103 3.46 -10.47 10.00
C ALA A 103 3.37 -10.98 11.43
N ASN A 104 3.92 -12.17 11.71
CA ASN A 104 3.93 -12.76 13.05
C ASN A 104 5.01 -12.17 13.97
N GLY A 105 5.91 -11.35 13.42
CA GLY A 105 7.02 -10.75 14.18
C GLY A 105 6.68 -9.39 14.76
N GLU A 106 7.70 -8.79 15.36
CA GLU A 106 7.64 -7.48 15.99
C GLU A 106 8.70 -6.56 15.40
N CYS A 107 8.44 -5.25 15.44
CA CYS A 107 9.40 -4.25 14.97
C CYS A 107 10.69 -4.34 15.76
N ALA A 108 11.81 -4.50 15.05
CA ALA A 108 13.13 -4.60 15.67
C ALA A 108 13.54 -3.30 16.40
N LYS A 109 12.95 -2.18 16.04
CA LYS A 109 13.27 -0.87 16.61
C LYS A 109 12.42 -0.52 17.83
N CYS A 110 11.10 -0.76 17.79
CA CYS A 110 10.19 -0.34 18.86
C CYS A 110 9.39 -1.48 19.51
N GLY A 111 9.48 -2.70 18.99
CA GLY A 111 8.77 -3.86 19.53
C GLY A 111 7.27 -3.95 19.21
N HIS A 112 6.74 -2.99 18.44
CA HIS A 112 5.34 -3.01 18.05
C HIS A 112 5.09 -4.19 17.09
N PRO A 113 3.96 -4.91 17.22
CA PRO A 113 3.63 -5.98 16.27
C PRO A 113 3.63 -5.48 14.82
N HIS A 114 4.11 -6.33 13.91
CA HIS A 114 4.11 -6.00 12.49
C HIS A 114 2.68 -5.77 11.98
N PRO A 115 2.50 -4.92 10.94
CA PRO A 115 1.18 -4.67 10.36
C PRO A 115 0.44 -5.96 9.99
N GLN A 116 -0.83 -6.03 10.36
CA GLN A 116 -1.69 -7.17 10.10
C GLN A 116 -2.61 -6.89 8.92
N LYS A 117 -3.16 -7.95 8.37
CA LYS A 117 -4.15 -7.83 7.30
C LYS A 117 -5.40 -7.12 7.82
N ILE A 118 -5.84 -6.10 7.08
CA ILE A 118 -7.11 -5.45 7.40
C ILE A 118 -8.22 -6.38 6.95
N THR A 119 -8.99 -6.86 7.91
CA THR A 119 -10.20 -7.59 7.61
C THR A 119 -11.33 -6.59 7.43
N ALA A 120 -11.84 -6.45 6.21
CA ALA A 120 -13.09 -5.75 5.98
C ALA A 120 -14.21 -6.58 6.62
N SER A 121 -14.74 -6.07 7.70
CA SER A 121 -15.91 -6.68 8.34
C SER A 121 -17.17 -6.08 7.74
#